data_896e3fea48fdd6b3c153f0ded7741994
#
_entry.id   896e3fea48fdd6b3c153f0ded7741994
#
_cell.length_a   1.000
_cell.length_b   1.000
_cell.length_c   1.000
_cell.angle_alpha   90.00
_cell.angle_beta   90.00
_cell.angle_gamma   90.00
#
_symmetry.space_group_name_H-M   'P 1'
#
loop_
_entity.id
_entity.type
_entity.pdbx_description
1 polymer ?
#
loop_
_entity_poly.entity_id
_entity_poly.type
_entity_poly.pdbx_seq_one_letter_code
_entity_poly.pdbx_strand_id
1 'polypeptide(L)'
;MRMKKDIRAYEYEELQKELERLGEKPFRAKQIYEWLHVKLADRFDEMTNLSVKLREKLAEEYDIFPVQMAERQQSKLDGTNKFLFRLYDGNMVESVLMRYKHGNSVCISSQAGCRMGCVFCASTIGGLKRNLSASEMLGQIYQIQKIIGERVSNVVIMGT
;
A
#
# COMPACT_ATOMS: atom_id res chain seq x y z
N MET A 1 -3.06 21.40 11.54
CA MET A 1 -2.79 21.06 10.13
C MET A 1 -3.74 19.92 9.75
N ARG A 2 -4.58 20.10 8.72
CA ARG A 2 -5.51 19.03 8.30
C ARG A 2 -4.70 17.91 7.67
N MET A 3 -4.84 16.69 8.16
CA MET A 3 -4.18 15.53 7.58
C MET A 3 -4.71 15.33 6.14
N LYS A 4 -3.83 15.32 5.14
CA LYS A 4 -4.21 15.06 3.75
C LYS A 4 -4.77 13.66 3.61
N LYS A 5 -5.66 13.47 2.65
CA LYS A 5 -6.19 12.14 2.34
C LYS A 5 -5.22 11.38 1.44
N ASP A 6 -5.11 10.08 1.65
CA ASP A 6 -4.37 9.21 0.74
C ASP A 6 -5.17 9.04 -0.56
N ILE A 7 -4.62 9.55 -1.68
CA ILE A 7 -5.28 9.46 -2.98
C ILE A 7 -5.41 8.01 -3.48
N ARG A 8 -4.54 7.12 -3.01
CA ARG A 8 -4.56 5.69 -3.36
C ARG A 8 -5.77 4.95 -2.75
N ALA A 9 -6.42 5.55 -1.75
CA ALA A 9 -7.58 4.97 -1.10
C ALA A 9 -8.89 5.15 -1.87
N TYR A 10 -8.90 5.99 -2.92
CA TYR A 10 -10.10 6.23 -3.72
C TYR A 10 -10.32 5.13 -4.74
N GLU A 11 -11.56 4.68 -4.87
CA GLU A 11 -12.00 3.89 -6.02
C GLU A 11 -12.00 4.76 -7.30
N TYR A 12 -12.02 4.11 -8.46
CA TYR A 12 -11.89 4.84 -9.74
C TYR A 12 -12.96 5.92 -9.93
N GLU A 13 -14.21 5.59 -9.64
CA GLU A 13 -15.35 6.51 -9.77
C GLU A 13 -15.29 7.66 -8.75
N GLU A 14 -14.79 7.39 -7.56
CA GLU A 14 -14.56 8.40 -6.53
C GLU A 14 -13.45 9.36 -6.96
N LEU A 15 -12.36 8.83 -7.50
CA LEU A 15 -11.25 9.63 -8.03
C LEU A 15 -11.71 10.53 -9.18
N GLN A 16 -12.60 10.04 -10.06
CA GLN A 16 -13.20 10.88 -11.12
C GLN A 16 -13.95 12.07 -10.53
N LYS A 17 -14.84 11.85 -9.55
CA LYS A 17 -15.60 12.91 -8.88
C LYS A 17 -14.70 13.93 -8.17
N GLU A 18 -13.64 13.45 -7.53
CA GLU A 18 -12.68 14.34 -6.88
C GLU A 18 -11.92 15.21 -7.90
N LEU A 19 -11.55 14.66 -9.05
CA LEU A 19 -10.90 15.43 -10.11
C LEU A 19 -11.85 16.46 -10.75
N GLU A 20 -13.11 16.10 -10.95
CA GLU A 20 -14.14 17.05 -11.40
C GLU A 20 -14.31 18.21 -10.41
N ARG A 21 -14.33 17.92 -9.10
CA ARG A 21 -14.34 18.95 -8.04
C ARG A 21 -13.12 19.89 -8.15
N LEU A 22 -11.99 19.36 -8.54
CA LEU A 22 -10.77 20.13 -8.79
C LEU A 22 -10.78 20.87 -10.14
N GLY A 23 -11.84 20.74 -10.94
CA GLY A 23 -11.94 21.37 -12.27
C GLY A 23 -11.12 20.65 -13.35
N GLU A 24 -10.74 19.41 -13.10
CA GLU A 24 -9.97 18.58 -14.04
C GLU A 24 -10.90 17.69 -14.89
N LYS A 25 -10.45 17.31 -16.07
CA LYS A 25 -11.23 16.46 -16.98
C LYS A 25 -11.26 15.00 -16.47
N PRO A 26 -12.40 14.30 -16.61
CA PRO A 26 -12.57 12.92 -16.10
C PRO A 26 -11.51 11.92 -16.57
N PHE A 27 -10.99 12.07 -17.80
CA PHE A 27 -9.96 11.16 -18.32
C PHE A 27 -8.64 11.20 -17.54
N ARG A 28 -8.40 12.27 -16.76
CA ARG A 28 -7.23 12.38 -15.89
C ARG A 28 -7.25 11.35 -14.78
N ALA A 29 -8.45 10.91 -14.33
CA ALA A 29 -8.58 9.84 -13.34
C ALA A 29 -7.92 8.54 -13.82
N LYS A 30 -8.11 8.17 -15.10
CA LYS A 30 -7.47 6.99 -15.68
C LYS A 30 -5.94 7.08 -15.63
N GLN A 31 -5.39 8.24 -15.96
CA GLN A 31 -3.94 8.46 -15.95
C GLN A 31 -3.38 8.37 -14.52
N ILE A 32 -4.03 9.01 -13.55
CA ILE A 32 -3.61 8.98 -12.14
C ILE A 32 -3.75 7.56 -11.58
N TYR A 33 -4.88 6.91 -11.83
CA TYR A 33 -5.15 5.54 -11.38
C TYR A 33 -4.10 4.54 -11.91
N GLU A 34 -3.73 4.68 -13.19
CA GLU A 34 -2.65 3.88 -13.81
C GLU A 34 -1.29 4.12 -13.10
N TRP A 35 -0.96 5.37 -12.77
CA TRP A 35 0.25 5.67 -12.01
C TRP A 35 0.24 5.06 -10.62
N LEU A 36 -0.89 5.14 -9.92
CA LEU A 36 -1.01 4.65 -8.54
C LEU A 36 -1.01 3.12 -8.45
N HIS A 37 -1.70 2.44 -9.38
CA HIS A 37 -2.01 1.00 -9.24
C HIS A 37 -1.31 0.09 -10.27
N VAL A 38 -0.79 0.64 -11.36
CA VAL A 38 -0.05 -0.13 -12.38
C VAL A 38 1.44 0.20 -12.35
N LYS A 39 1.78 1.49 -12.38
CA LYS A 39 3.17 1.95 -12.33
C LYS A 39 3.70 2.05 -10.90
N LEU A 40 2.82 1.95 -9.91
CA LEU A 40 3.12 1.91 -8.49
C LEU A 40 3.88 3.16 -7.98
N ALA A 41 3.52 4.34 -8.49
CA ALA A 41 4.13 5.60 -8.08
C ALA A 41 3.91 5.87 -6.58
N ASP A 42 4.96 6.31 -5.90
CA ASP A 42 4.91 6.72 -4.50
C ASP A 42 4.88 8.25 -4.33
N ARG A 43 5.03 9.00 -5.45
CA ARG A 43 5.10 10.45 -5.45
C ARG A 43 4.42 11.02 -6.69
N PHE A 44 3.83 12.20 -6.56
CA PHE A 44 3.16 12.88 -7.69
C PHE A 44 4.14 13.34 -8.78
N ASP A 45 5.38 13.64 -8.44
CA ASP A 45 6.39 14.07 -9.41
C ASP A 45 6.83 12.96 -10.39
N GLU A 46 6.60 11.70 -10.03
CA GLU A 46 6.80 10.56 -10.93
C GLU A 46 5.80 10.52 -12.08
N MET A 47 4.64 11.17 -11.94
CA MET A 47 3.52 11.14 -12.90
C MET A 47 3.79 12.07 -14.10
N THR A 48 4.79 11.72 -14.91
CA THR A 48 5.38 12.60 -15.94
C THR A 48 4.46 12.99 -17.09
N ASN A 49 3.38 12.24 -17.34
CA ASN A 49 2.36 12.57 -18.34
C ASN A 49 1.27 13.54 -17.82
N LEU A 50 1.35 13.95 -16.55
CA LEU A 50 0.53 15.00 -15.98
C LEU A 50 1.28 16.32 -15.99
N SER A 51 0.56 17.44 -16.21
CA SER A 51 1.17 18.76 -16.13
C SER A 51 1.71 19.04 -14.72
N VAL A 52 2.77 19.86 -14.64
CA VAL A 52 3.35 20.27 -13.35
C VAL A 52 2.27 20.88 -12.45
N LYS A 53 1.44 21.79 -13.02
CA LYS A 53 0.34 22.42 -12.28
C LYS A 53 -0.63 21.43 -11.68
N LEU A 54 -0.98 20.35 -12.40
CA LEU A 54 -1.88 19.32 -11.85
C LEU A 54 -1.21 18.52 -10.73
N ARG A 55 0.07 18.17 -10.90
CA ARG A 55 0.83 17.46 -9.87
C ARG A 55 0.95 18.28 -8.57
N GLU A 56 1.22 19.57 -8.68
CA GLU A 56 1.26 20.50 -7.55
C GLU A 56 -0.12 20.59 -6.87
N LYS A 57 -1.19 20.76 -7.64
CA LYS A 57 -2.56 20.80 -7.13
C LYS A 57 -2.96 19.51 -6.39
N LEU A 58 -2.59 18.35 -6.93
CA LEU A 58 -2.79 17.07 -6.26
C LEU A 58 -2.00 17.01 -4.95
N ALA A 59 -0.74 17.44 -4.96
CA ALA A 59 0.12 17.46 -3.77
C ALA A 59 -0.35 18.44 -2.68
N GLU A 60 -1.11 19.48 -3.03
CA GLU A 60 -1.73 20.39 -2.06
C GLU A 60 -2.89 19.73 -1.30
N GLU A 61 -3.74 18.97 -1.99
CA GLU A 61 -4.98 18.39 -1.44
C GLU A 61 -4.79 16.97 -0.88
N TYR A 62 -3.92 16.19 -1.51
CA TYR A 62 -3.74 14.76 -1.23
C TYR A 62 -2.28 14.43 -0.89
N ASP A 63 -2.10 13.22 -0.39
CA ASP A 63 -0.80 12.59 -0.27
C ASP A 63 -0.84 11.17 -0.82
N ILE A 64 0.32 10.57 -1.00
CA ILE A 64 0.47 9.13 -1.23
C ILE A 64 1.28 8.64 -0.04
N PHE A 65 0.66 7.82 0.83
CA PHE A 65 1.35 7.27 2.00
C PHE A 65 1.99 5.92 1.66
N PRO A 66 3.24 5.91 1.17
CA PRO A 66 3.90 4.66 0.87
C PRO A 66 4.19 3.91 2.16
N VAL A 67 3.92 2.62 2.15
CA VAL A 67 4.36 1.71 3.20
C VAL A 67 5.88 1.57 3.08
N GLN A 68 6.63 1.78 4.16
CA GLN A 68 8.09 1.79 4.15
C GLN A 68 8.64 0.46 4.66
N MET A 69 9.52 -0.19 3.88
CA MET A 69 10.22 -1.38 4.36
C MET A 69 11.21 -1.00 5.46
N ALA A 70 11.00 -1.53 6.66
CA ALA A 70 11.91 -1.37 7.79
C ALA A 70 12.93 -2.50 7.85
N GLU A 71 12.50 -3.75 7.59
CA GLU A 71 13.35 -4.93 7.63
C GLU A 71 12.88 -5.98 6.62
N ARG A 72 13.83 -6.78 6.13
CA ARG A 72 13.57 -7.97 5.31
C ARG A 72 14.37 -9.14 5.83
N GLN A 73 13.71 -10.25 6.08
CA GLN A 73 14.34 -11.51 6.42
C GLN A 73 14.06 -12.54 5.32
N GLN A 74 15.07 -13.29 4.91
CA GLN A 74 14.93 -14.31 3.88
C GLN A 74 15.33 -15.68 4.43
N SER A 75 14.44 -16.64 4.28
CA SER A 75 14.71 -18.03 4.60
C SER A 75 15.76 -18.61 3.63
N LYS A 76 16.75 -19.30 4.19
CA LYS A 76 17.77 -20.01 3.41
C LYS A 76 17.28 -21.36 2.88
N LEU A 77 16.17 -21.87 3.41
CA LEU A 77 15.64 -23.19 3.08
C LEU A 77 14.78 -23.16 1.81
N ASP A 78 13.89 -22.20 1.69
CA ASP A 78 12.84 -22.16 0.67
C ASP A 78 12.71 -20.80 -0.04
N GLY A 79 13.55 -19.83 0.34
CA GLY A 79 13.51 -18.48 -0.24
C GLY A 79 12.30 -17.63 0.19
N THR A 80 11.49 -18.09 1.14
CA THR A 80 10.41 -17.29 1.75
C THR A 80 10.99 -16.01 2.33
N ASN A 81 10.31 -14.88 2.10
CA ASN A 81 10.72 -13.59 2.63
C ASN A 81 9.66 -13.04 3.58
N LYS A 82 10.09 -12.62 4.75
CA LYS A 82 9.29 -11.85 5.70
C LYS A 82 9.72 -10.39 5.63
N PHE A 83 8.75 -9.49 5.46
CA PHE A 83 8.94 -8.05 5.43
C PHE A 83 8.31 -7.44 6.66
N LEU A 84 9.01 -6.51 7.29
CA LEU A 84 8.48 -5.63 8.30
C LEU A 84 8.29 -4.26 7.67
N PHE A 85 7.06 -3.77 7.64
CA PHE A 85 6.70 -2.49 7.08
C PHE A 85 6.31 -1.49 8.15
N ARG A 86 6.72 -0.24 7.97
CA ARG A 86 6.30 0.90 8.77
C ARG A 86 5.19 1.65 8.03
N LEU A 87 4.09 1.88 8.72
CA LEU A 87 2.98 2.71 8.27
C LEU A 87 3.25 4.19 8.57
N TYR A 88 2.46 5.09 7.98
CA TYR A 88 2.64 6.55 8.13
C TYR A 88 2.53 7.04 9.59
N ASP A 89 1.81 6.35 10.43
CA ASP A 89 1.61 6.65 11.85
C ASP A 89 2.66 5.98 12.78
N GLY A 90 3.65 5.30 12.19
CA GLY A 90 4.71 4.61 12.90
C GLY A 90 4.37 3.19 13.34
N ASN A 91 3.13 2.72 13.17
CA ASN A 91 2.79 1.33 13.42
C ASN A 91 3.55 0.40 12.47
N MET A 92 3.84 -0.80 12.95
CA MET A 92 4.57 -1.82 12.20
C MET A 92 3.63 -2.97 11.85
N VAL A 93 3.76 -3.50 10.63
CA VAL A 93 3.02 -4.67 10.16
C VAL A 93 3.92 -5.62 9.39
N GLU A 94 3.58 -6.89 9.40
CA GLU A 94 4.34 -7.92 8.69
C GLU A 94 3.65 -8.37 7.41
N SER A 95 4.44 -8.76 6.43
CA SER A 95 3.98 -9.43 5.21
C SER A 95 4.96 -10.54 4.86
N VAL A 96 4.44 -11.61 4.27
CA VAL A 96 5.26 -12.78 3.90
C VAL A 96 5.09 -13.09 2.42
N LEU A 97 6.20 -13.13 1.70
CA LEU A 97 6.27 -13.58 0.31
C LEU A 97 6.69 -15.04 0.27
N MET A 98 5.89 -15.85 -0.37
CA MET A 98 6.16 -17.26 -0.67
C MET A 98 6.21 -17.46 -2.18
N ARG A 99 7.21 -18.19 -2.66
CA ARG A 99 7.39 -18.48 -4.08
C ARG A 99 6.89 -19.90 -4.37
N TYR A 100 5.94 -19.99 -5.31
CA TYR A 100 5.38 -21.24 -5.78
C TYR A 100 5.57 -21.41 -7.28
N LYS A 101 5.41 -22.64 -7.80
CA LYS A 101 5.45 -22.92 -9.24
C LYS A 101 4.39 -22.13 -10.03
N HIS A 102 3.25 -21.84 -9.40
CA HIS A 102 2.16 -21.08 -9.99
C HIS A 102 2.25 -19.55 -9.81
N GLY A 103 3.35 -19.07 -9.20
CA GLY A 103 3.62 -17.64 -9.02
C GLY A 103 3.89 -17.23 -7.57
N ASN A 104 4.08 -15.95 -7.37
CA ASN A 104 4.36 -15.34 -6.07
C ASN A 104 3.06 -15.14 -5.28
N SER A 105 3.01 -15.68 -4.07
CA SER A 105 1.90 -15.49 -3.13
C SER A 105 2.36 -14.61 -1.97
N VAL A 106 1.56 -13.65 -1.58
CA VAL A 106 1.87 -12.74 -0.48
C VAL A 106 0.77 -12.80 0.59
N CYS A 107 1.17 -13.05 1.83
CA CYS A 107 0.31 -12.82 2.98
C CYS A 107 0.53 -11.39 3.46
N ILE A 108 -0.55 -10.62 3.63
CA ILE A 108 -0.52 -9.23 4.09
C ILE A 108 -1.30 -9.05 5.38
N SER A 109 -0.89 -8.08 6.19
CA SER A 109 -1.62 -7.67 7.38
C SER A 109 -2.80 -6.76 7.02
N SER A 110 -3.93 -6.93 7.71
CA SER A 110 -5.12 -6.08 7.59
C SER A 110 -5.34 -5.19 8.82
N GLN A 111 -4.55 -5.37 9.86
CA GLN A 111 -4.60 -4.58 11.09
C GLN A 111 -3.21 -4.44 11.70
N ALA A 112 -3.01 -3.41 12.51
CA ALA A 112 -1.83 -3.23 13.33
C ALA A 112 -2.14 -3.71 14.76
N GLY A 113 -1.46 -4.79 15.18
CA GLY A 113 -1.78 -5.52 16.40
C GLY A 113 -3.08 -6.33 16.28
N CYS A 114 -3.39 -7.15 17.28
CA CYS A 114 -4.53 -8.05 17.23
C CYS A 114 -5.24 -8.11 18.59
N ARG A 115 -6.58 -8.13 18.57
CA ARG A 115 -7.43 -8.23 19.77
C ARG A 115 -7.83 -9.66 20.16
N MET A 116 -7.47 -10.66 19.35
CA MET A 116 -7.97 -12.03 19.54
C MET A 116 -7.43 -12.73 20.79
N GLY A 117 -6.27 -12.28 21.30
CA GLY A 117 -5.72 -12.80 22.57
C GLY A 117 -5.20 -14.23 22.50
N CYS A 118 -4.86 -14.76 21.31
CA CYS A 118 -4.31 -16.09 21.15
C CYS A 118 -3.01 -16.23 21.94
N VAL A 119 -2.95 -17.17 22.87
CA VAL A 119 -1.83 -17.31 23.83
C VAL A 119 -0.47 -17.63 23.18
N PHE A 120 -0.46 -18.16 21.99
CA PHE A 120 0.75 -18.49 21.23
C PHE A 120 1.17 -17.42 20.20
N CYS A 121 0.41 -16.33 20.07
CA CYS A 121 0.60 -15.32 19.01
C CYS A 121 1.18 -14.03 19.58
N ALA A 122 2.38 -13.65 19.11
CA ALA A 122 3.04 -12.42 19.54
C ALA A 122 2.28 -11.16 19.13
N SER A 123 1.51 -11.18 18.02
CA SER A 123 0.73 -10.03 17.54
C SER A 123 -0.35 -9.57 18.51
N THR A 124 -0.70 -10.37 19.52
CA THR A 124 -1.72 -10.02 20.52
C THR A 124 -1.17 -9.27 21.73
N ILE A 125 0.15 -9.30 21.95
CA ILE A 125 0.79 -8.75 23.17
C ILE A 125 0.48 -7.26 23.35
N GLY A 126 0.50 -6.48 22.27
CA GLY A 126 0.22 -5.05 22.29
C GLY A 126 -1.25 -4.68 22.09
N GLY A 127 -2.15 -5.68 21.93
CA GLY A 127 -3.54 -5.48 21.55
C GLY A 127 -3.70 -4.87 20.14
N LEU A 128 -4.94 -4.68 19.72
CA LEU A 128 -5.26 -4.01 18.45
C LEU A 128 -5.01 -2.50 18.58
N LYS A 129 -4.22 -1.94 17.68
CA LYS A 129 -4.04 -0.48 17.54
C LYS A 129 -5.10 0.11 16.62
N ARG A 130 -5.19 -0.40 15.39
CA ARG A 130 -6.23 -0.06 14.41
C ARG A 130 -6.29 -1.04 13.24
N ASN A 131 -7.37 -0.98 12.48
CA ASN A 131 -7.42 -1.62 11.18
C ASN A 131 -6.61 -0.81 10.15
N LEU A 132 -6.11 -1.47 9.13
CA LEU A 132 -5.46 -0.82 7.99
C LEU A 132 -6.51 -0.34 6.98
N SER A 133 -6.18 0.74 6.28
CA SER A 133 -6.93 1.18 5.11
C SER A 133 -6.64 0.27 3.90
N ALA A 134 -7.51 0.31 2.88
CA ALA A 134 -7.28 -0.41 1.63
C ALA A 134 -5.95 0.00 0.96
N SER A 135 -5.62 1.30 0.99
CA SER A 135 -4.35 1.81 0.45
C SER A 135 -3.12 1.26 1.18
N GLU A 136 -3.18 1.06 2.50
CA GLU A 136 -2.08 0.46 3.27
C GLU A 136 -1.95 -1.04 3.00
N MET A 137 -3.07 -1.74 2.82
CA MET A 137 -3.04 -3.16 2.41
C MET A 137 -2.44 -3.32 1.01
N LEU A 138 -2.88 -2.52 0.04
CA LEU A 138 -2.30 -2.48 -1.31
C LEU A 138 -0.83 -2.06 -1.28
N GLY A 139 -0.48 -1.12 -0.42
CA GLY A 139 0.89 -0.62 -0.25
C GLY A 139 1.89 -1.73 0.09
N GLN A 140 1.50 -2.70 0.93
CA GLN A 140 2.34 -3.87 1.23
C GLN A 140 2.64 -4.69 -0.03
N ILE A 141 1.62 -4.95 -0.85
CA ILE A 141 1.75 -5.70 -2.11
C ILE A 141 2.65 -4.93 -3.09
N TYR A 142 2.42 -3.64 -3.25
CA TYR A 142 3.16 -2.79 -4.19
C TYR A 142 4.63 -2.67 -3.82
N GLN A 143 4.95 -2.50 -2.55
CA GLN A 143 6.33 -2.47 -2.10
C GLN A 143 7.03 -3.82 -2.33
N ILE A 144 6.36 -4.94 -2.05
CA ILE A 144 6.92 -6.26 -2.33
C ILE A 144 7.18 -6.43 -3.83
N GLN A 145 6.23 -6.07 -4.72
CA GLN A 145 6.42 -6.12 -6.17
C GLN A 145 7.62 -5.28 -6.63
N LYS A 146 7.78 -4.08 -6.09
CA LYS A 146 8.95 -3.23 -6.40
C LYS A 146 10.26 -3.86 -5.96
N ILE A 147 10.29 -4.43 -4.76
CA ILE A 147 11.51 -5.03 -4.18
C ILE A 147 11.94 -6.26 -4.96
N ILE A 148 11.01 -7.11 -5.39
CA ILE A 148 11.33 -8.37 -6.07
C ILE A 148 11.40 -8.21 -7.60
N GLY A 149 10.87 -7.12 -8.17
CA GLY A 149 10.79 -6.90 -9.62
C GLY A 149 9.85 -7.86 -10.35
N GLU A 150 8.99 -8.57 -9.64
CA GLU A 150 8.10 -9.60 -10.18
C GLU A 150 6.64 -9.33 -9.72
N ARG A 151 5.68 -9.81 -10.52
CA ARG A 151 4.27 -9.72 -10.18
C ARG A 151 3.91 -10.61 -8.98
N VAL A 152 3.10 -10.09 -8.08
CA VAL A 152 2.35 -10.90 -7.09
C VAL A 152 1.12 -11.48 -7.76
N SER A 153 0.96 -12.80 -7.68
CA SER A 153 -0.12 -13.55 -8.35
C SER A 153 -1.29 -13.84 -7.43
N ASN A 154 -1.02 -14.05 -6.14
CA ASN A 154 -2.02 -14.35 -5.12
C ASN A 154 -1.78 -13.53 -3.87
N VAL A 155 -2.87 -13.14 -3.22
CA VAL A 155 -2.85 -12.40 -1.96
C VAL A 155 -3.72 -13.09 -0.93
N VAL A 156 -3.19 -13.29 0.26
CA VAL A 156 -3.93 -13.77 1.43
C VAL A 156 -3.97 -12.63 2.44
N ILE A 157 -5.17 -12.23 2.83
CA ILE A 157 -5.36 -11.20 3.85
C ILE A 157 -5.42 -11.88 5.21
N MET A 158 -4.50 -11.54 6.08
CA MET A 158 -4.43 -12.04 7.45
C MET A 158 -4.79 -10.92 8.43
N GLY A 159 -5.02 -11.26 9.71
CA GLY A 159 -5.22 -10.26 10.76
C GLY A 159 -3.97 -9.40 10.93
N THR A 160 -2.90 -10.03 11.26
CA THR A 160 -1.54 -9.47 11.40
C THR A 160 -0.53 -10.54 11.06
#